data_a75ed2f417bb4d9cd8acd373990228c2
#
_entry.id   a75ed2f417bb4d9cd8acd373990228c2
#
_cell.length_a   1.000
_cell.length_b   1.000
_cell.length_c   1.000
_cell.angle_alpha   90.00
_cell.angle_beta   90.00
_cell.angle_gamma   90.00
#
_symmetry.space_group_name_H-M   'P 1'
#
loop_
_entity.id
_entity.type
_entity.pdbx_description
1 polymer ?
#
loop_
_entity_poly.entity_id
_entity_poly.type
_entity_poly.pdbx_seq_one_letter_code
_entity_poly.pdbx_strand_id
1 'polypeptide(L)'
;MERTVHLPAESLPSALAAHGVRYVDWLKCDTQGLDLAIYRSLPAAWREQMAVVEFEPGLIDAYEGEDKVADVLQAMQTEPFWLADVSLGKAVKGSPEQLAAALGPRAARWVRRLGPAAPAWANLCFVRETGQFGPPSTRRTLLAAWIGATLLGQHGHALELAAQGTRQFGDALFPRLAHASAFRLRASMLCALPGWLWRRLSRSG
;
A
#
# COMPACT_ATOMS: atom_id res chain seq x y z
N MET A 1 -12.69 16.35 -30.41
CA MET A 1 -13.56 15.20 -30.74
C MET A 1 -13.40 14.20 -29.62
N GLU A 2 -14.44 13.98 -28.85
CA GLU A 2 -14.50 12.86 -27.91
C GLU A 2 -14.64 11.57 -28.70
N ARG A 3 -13.82 10.58 -28.36
CA ARG A 3 -13.88 9.25 -28.98
C ARG A 3 -14.35 8.25 -27.94
N THR A 4 -15.52 7.69 -28.12
CA THR A 4 -16.01 6.58 -27.30
C THR A 4 -15.46 5.27 -27.87
N VAL A 5 -14.87 4.45 -26.99
CA VAL A 5 -14.37 3.12 -27.33
C VAL A 5 -15.07 2.10 -26.42
N HIS A 6 -15.69 1.08 -27.03
CA HIS A 6 -16.27 -0.05 -26.30
C HIS A 6 -15.22 -1.15 -26.19
N LEU A 7 -14.89 -1.53 -24.96
CA LEU A 7 -13.99 -2.63 -24.67
C LEU A 7 -14.74 -3.71 -23.88
N PRO A 8 -14.47 -5.01 -24.12
CA PRO A 8 -14.96 -6.06 -23.25
C PRO A 8 -14.35 -5.87 -21.86
N ALA A 9 -15.18 -5.95 -20.84
CA ALA A 9 -14.75 -5.83 -19.46
C ALA A 9 -15.23 -7.05 -18.67
N GLU A 10 -14.41 -7.47 -17.72
CA GLU A 10 -14.69 -8.57 -16.81
C GLU A 10 -14.43 -8.13 -15.38
N SER A 11 -15.21 -8.67 -14.42
CA SER A 11 -14.94 -8.41 -13.01
C SER A 11 -13.68 -9.15 -12.53
N LEU A 12 -12.94 -8.55 -11.58
CA LEU A 12 -11.77 -9.20 -11.02
C LEU A 12 -12.07 -10.60 -10.43
N PRO A 13 -13.18 -10.83 -9.69
CA PRO A 13 -13.54 -12.16 -9.21
C PRO A 13 -13.73 -13.18 -10.34
N SER A 14 -14.39 -12.80 -11.44
CA SER A 14 -14.58 -13.69 -12.58
C SER A 14 -13.27 -14.05 -13.25
N ALA A 15 -12.41 -13.06 -13.50
CA ALA A 15 -11.10 -13.28 -14.10
C ALA A 15 -10.23 -14.20 -13.24
N LEU A 16 -10.20 -13.99 -11.93
CA LEU A 16 -9.45 -14.83 -11.00
C LEU A 16 -10.01 -16.27 -10.95
N ALA A 17 -11.33 -16.43 -10.96
CA ALA A 17 -11.98 -17.73 -10.99
C ALA A 17 -11.67 -18.48 -12.29
N ALA A 18 -11.71 -17.81 -13.46
CA ALA A 18 -11.36 -18.40 -14.75
C ALA A 18 -9.92 -18.93 -14.80
N HIS A 19 -9.02 -18.33 -14.03
CA HIS A 19 -7.62 -18.76 -13.88
C HIS A 19 -7.37 -19.70 -12.68
N GLY A 20 -8.42 -20.19 -12.02
CA GLY A 20 -8.32 -21.11 -10.89
C GLY A 20 -7.71 -20.48 -9.62
N VAL A 21 -7.61 -19.16 -9.53
CA VAL A 21 -7.13 -18.47 -8.34
C VAL A 21 -8.22 -18.52 -7.27
N ARG A 22 -7.87 -18.98 -6.07
CA ARG A 22 -8.82 -19.19 -4.97
C ARG A 22 -8.64 -18.20 -3.82
N TYR A 23 -7.58 -17.41 -3.82
CA TYR A 23 -7.25 -16.43 -2.78
C TYR A 23 -6.24 -15.40 -3.30
N VAL A 24 -6.22 -14.25 -2.64
CA VAL A 24 -5.27 -13.17 -2.88
C VAL A 24 -4.63 -12.81 -1.54
N ASP A 25 -3.31 -12.92 -1.44
CA ASP A 25 -2.56 -12.54 -0.23
C ASP A 25 -2.21 -11.07 -0.21
N TRP A 26 -1.92 -10.53 -1.38
CA TRP A 26 -1.52 -9.13 -1.58
C TRP A 26 -2.26 -8.59 -2.80
N LEU A 27 -3.08 -7.58 -2.59
CA LEU A 27 -3.76 -6.85 -3.66
C LEU A 27 -3.10 -5.49 -3.81
N LYS A 28 -2.67 -5.16 -5.03
CA LYS A 28 -2.34 -3.79 -5.41
C LYS A 28 -3.34 -3.32 -6.46
N CYS A 29 -4.01 -2.22 -6.19
CA CYS A 29 -4.84 -1.50 -7.13
C CYS A 29 -4.15 -0.20 -7.53
N ASP A 30 -4.12 0.06 -8.85
CA ASP A 30 -3.60 1.28 -9.48
C ASP A 30 -4.41 1.45 -10.76
N THR A 31 -5.69 1.76 -10.60
CA THR A 31 -6.70 1.72 -11.67
C THR A 31 -7.27 3.10 -11.99
N GLN A 32 -6.55 4.12 -11.53
CA GLN A 32 -6.91 5.51 -11.81
C GLN A 32 -8.32 5.87 -11.33
N GLY A 33 -8.65 5.45 -10.10
CA GLY A 33 -9.85 5.89 -9.41
C GLY A 33 -10.93 4.84 -9.14
N LEU A 34 -10.68 3.55 -9.45
CA LEU A 34 -11.62 2.46 -9.16
C LEU A 34 -11.10 1.48 -8.11
N ASP A 35 -10.09 1.86 -7.35
CA ASP A 35 -9.35 0.98 -6.45
C ASP A 35 -10.24 0.36 -5.36
N LEU A 36 -11.07 1.19 -4.70
CA LEU A 36 -12.02 0.70 -3.71
C LEU A 36 -13.12 -0.18 -4.31
N ALA A 37 -13.60 0.17 -5.50
CA ALA A 37 -14.62 -0.63 -6.18
C ALA A 37 -14.09 -2.03 -6.49
N ILE A 38 -12.85 -2.13 -6.96
CA ILE A 38 -12.18 -3.41 -7.22
C ILE A 38 -11.99 -4.20 -5.94
N TYR A 39 -11.45 -3.58 -4.87
CA TYR A 39 -11.29 -4.24 -3.57
C TYR A 39 -12.63 -4.77 -3.03
N ARG A 40 -13.68 -3.95 -3.06
CA ARG A 40 -15.02 -4.31 -2.57
C ARG A 40 -15.70 -5.38 -3.43
N SER A 41 -15.34 -5.52 -4.71
CA SER A 41 -15.87 -6.56 -5.60
C SER A 41 -15.40 -7.96 -5.21
N LEU A 42 -14.29 -8.08 -4.48
CA LEU A 42 -13.78 -9.38 -4.02
C LEU A 42 -14.70 -9.99 -2.96
N PRO A 43 -14.89 -11.33 -2.98
CA PRO A 43 -15.64 -12.03 -1.95
C PRO A 43 -15.12 -11.71 -0.54
N ALA A 44 -16.01 -11.56 0.45
CA ALA A 44 -15.65 -11.26 1.83
C ALA A 44 -14.63 -12.27 2.39
N ALA A 45 -14.82 -13.57 2.11
CA ALA A 45 -13.91 -14.62 2.53
C ALA A 45 -12.47 -14.45 1.99
N TRP A 46 -12.29 -13.80 0.85
CA TRP A 46 -10.96 -13.49 0.30
C TRP A 46 -10.36 -12.28 1.01
N ARG A 47 -11.18 -11.23 1.21
CA ARG A 47 -10.74 -10.03 1.93
C ARG A 47 -10.34 -10.34 3.38
N GLU A 48 -11.04 -11.27 4.04
CA GLU A 48 -10.74 -11.73 5.40
C GLU A 48 -9.39 -12.46 5.53
N GLN A 49 -8.86 -13.01 4.45
CA GLN A 49 -7.57 -13.71 4.46
C GLN A 49 -6.44 -12.90 3.84
N MET A 50 -6.74 -11.73 3.27
CA MET A 50 -5.77 -10.87 2.64
C MET A 50 -4.81 -10.29 3.67
N ALA A 51 -3.51 -10.32 3.37
CA ALA A 51 -2.45 -9.86 4.28
C ALA A 51 -2.09 -8.39 4.04
N VAL A 52 -2.07 -7.97 2.79
CA VAL A 52 -1.66 -6.62 2.38
C VAL A 52 -2.59 -6.09 1.29
N VAL A 53 -2.93 -4.81 1.39
CA VAL A 53 -3.70 -4.10 0.37
C VAL A 53 -3.02 -2.77 0.07
N GLU A 54 -2.82 -2.48 -1.21
CA GLU A 54 -2.28 -1.22 -1.68
C GLU A 54 -3.26 -0.51 -2.61
N PHE A 55 -3.41 0.80 -2.41
CA PHE A 55 -4.23 1.69 -3.22
C PHE A 55 -3.41 2.89 -3.68
N GLU A 56 -3.77 3.45 -4.85
CA GLU A 56 -3.15 4.67 -5.37
C GLU A 56 -4.20 5.77 -5.64
N PRO A 57 -4.91 6.25 -4.59
CA PRO A 57 -5.94 7.27 -4.74
C PRO A 57 -5.37 8.66 -5.05
N GLY A 58 -6.18 9.46 -5.75
CA GLY A 58 -5.87 10.85 -6.05
C GLY A 58 -5.97 11.77 -4.83
N LEU A 59 -5.11 12.80 -4.81
CA LEU A 59 -5.22 13.97 -3.93
C LEU A 59 -5.83 15.16 -4.66
N ILE A 60 -5.62 15.22 -5.98
CA ILE A 60 -6.22 16.21 -6.87
C ILE A 60 -7.21 15.51 -7.81
N ASP A 61 -8.12 16.28 -8.42
CA ASP A 61 -9.04 15.74 -9.42
C ASP A 61 -8.30 15.51 -10.74
N ALA A 62 -7.99 14.25 -11.03
CA ALA A 62 -7.36 13.83 -12.27
C ALA A 62 -8.34 13.09 -13.18
N TYR A 63 -9.28 12.33 -12.58
CA TYR A 63 -10.29 11.56 -13.27
C TYR A 63 -11.66 11.80 -12.64
N GLU A 64 -12.72 11.76 -13.46
CA GLU A 64 -14.09 11.90 -12.98
C GLU A 64 -14.49 10.68 -12.14
N GLY A 65 -15.00 10.93 -10.94
CA GLY A 65 -15.47 9.85 -10.04
C GLY A 65 -14.36 8.99 -9.41
N GLU A 66 -13.11 9.45 -9.45
CA GLU A 66 -12.01 8.71 -8.82
C GLU A 66 -12.11 8.66 -7.30
N ASP A 67 -11.69 7.54 -6.71
CA ASP A 67 -11.48 7.40 -5.28
C ASP A 67 -10.41 8.41 -4.79
N LYS A 68 -10.70 9.14 -3.72
CA LYS A 68 -9.74 10.05 -3.09
C LYS A 68 -9.04 9.39 -1.90
N VAL A 69 -7.90 9.95 -1.52
CA VAL A 69 -7.18 9.52 -0.30
C VAL A 69 -8.12 9.49 0.91
N ALA A 70 -8.99 10.49 1.07
CA ALA A 70 -9.94 10.54 2.17
C ALA A 70 -10.95 9.38 2.13
N ASP A 71 -11.44 9.03 0.94
CA ASP A 71 -12.41 7.94 0.75
C ASP A 71 -11.79 6.58 1.10
N VAL A 72 -10.54 6.36 0.66
CA VAL A 72 -9.79 5.14 0.97
C VAL A 72 -9.52 5.04 2.47
N LEU A 73 -9.02 6.11 3.10
CA LEU A 73 -8.76 6.11 4.54
C LEU A 73 -10.04 5.86 5.35
N GLN A 74 -11.16 6.49 4.98
CA GLN A 74 -12.46 6.27 5.62
C GLN A 74 -12.95 4.83 5.44
N ALA A 75 -12.85 4.28 4.24
CA ALA A 75 -13.24 2.91 3.96
C ALA A 75 -12.43 1.90 4.78
N MET A 76 -11.13 2.10 4.88
CA MET A 76 -10.24 1.18 5.58
C MET A 76 -10.34 1.24 7.10
N GLN A 77 -11.00 2.28 7.69
CA GLN A 77 -11.28 2.33 9.13
C GLN A 77 -12.19 1.19 9.63
N THR A 78 -13.01 0.64 8.75
CA THR A 78 -13.92 -0.48 9.08
C THR A 78 -13.34 -1.84 8.76
N GLU A 79 -12.18 -1.87 8.13
CA GLU A 79 -11.47 -3.09 7.75
C GLU A 79 -10.37 -3.40 8.78
N PRO A 80 -10.01 -4.66 9.00
CA PRO A 80 -9.03 -5.05 10.01
C PRO A 80 -7.58 -4.84 9.52
N PHE A 81 -7.29 -3.64 9.05
CA PHE A 81 -6.00 -3.24 8.52
C PHE A 81 -5.52 -1.94 9.17
N TRP A 82 -4.22 -1.79 9.26
CA TRP A 82 -3.59 -0.53 9.64
C TRP A 82 -2.71 0.00 8.50
N LEU A 83 -2.60 1.32 8.40
CA LEU A 83 -1.80 1.99 7.39
C LEU A 83 -0.31 1.86 7.73
N ALA A 84 0.40 1.01 6.99
CA ALA A 84 1.78 0.65 7.26
C ALA A 84 2.80 1.52 6.53
N ASP A 85 2.43 2.05 5.35
CA ASP A 85 3.28 2.96 4.59
C ASP A 85 2.45 3.93 3.76
N VAL A 86 3.01 5.15 3.59
CA VAL A 86 2.47 6.20 2.73
C VAL A 86 3.59 6.82 1.93
N SER A 87 3.47 6.80 0.62
CA SER A 87 4.34 7.59 -0.24
C SER A 87 3.53 8.53 -1.12
N LEU A 88 4.08 9.72 -1.39
CA LEU A 88 3.38 10.76 -2.14
C LEU A 88 3.96 10.89 -3.54
N GLY A 89 3.10 10.71 -4.52
CA GLY A 89 3.37 11.12 -5.88
C GLY A 89 3.12 12.62 -6.06
N LYS A 90 3.87 13.24 -6.94
CA LYS A 90 3.86 14.70 -7.12
C LYS A 90 3.64 15.07 -8.58
N ALA A 91 2.89 16.13 -8.81
CA ALA A 91 2.71 16.73 -10.13
C ALA A 91 2.82 18.25 -10.05
N VAL A 92 3.26 18.86 -11.16
CA VAL A 92 3.19 20.30 -11.32
C VAL A 92 1.73 20.66 -11.61
N LYS A 93 1.11 21.50 -10.75
CA LYS A 93 -0.25 21.95 -10.95
C LYS A 93 -0.30 22.97 -12.09
N GLY A 94 -1.07 22.67 -13.11
CA GLY A 94 -1.28 23.53 -14.28
C GLY A 94 -1.61 22.68 -15.51
N SER A 95 -2.47 23.22 -16.38
CA SER A 95 -2.81 22.46 -17.60
C SER A 95 -1.60 22.37 -18.53
N PRO A 96 -1.39 21.21 -19.17
CA PRO A 96 -0.30 21.04 -20.15
C PRO A 96 -0.36 22.07 -21.27
N GLU A 97 -1.59 22.42 -21.71
CA GLU A 97 -1.86 23.37 -22.78
C GLU A 97 -1.40 24.79 -22.38
N GLN A 98 -1.78 25.24 -21.16
CA GLN A 98 -1.39 26.55 -20.64
C GLN A 98 0.12 26.67 -20.45
N LEU A 99 0.74 25.61 -19.89
CA LEU A 99 2.21 25.56 -19.76
C LEU A 99 2.90 25.60 -21.12
N ALA A 100 2.39 24.86 -22.09
CA ALA A 100 2.94 24.85 -23.46
C ALA A 100 2.74 26.18 -24.17
N ALA A 101 1.60 26.82 -24.01
CA ALA A 101 1.31 28.13 -24.57
C ALA A 101 2.23 29.23 -23.99
N ALA A 102 2.46 29.18 -22.66
CA ALA A 102 3.29 30.18 -21.99
C ALA A 102 4.80 30.00 -22.18
N LEU A 103 5.28 28.75 -22.22
CA LEU A 103 6.71 28.44 -22.17
C LEU A 103 7.25 27.77 -23.46
N GLY A 104 6.36 27.40 -24.35
CA GLY A 104 6.65 26.50 -25.45
C GLY A 104 6.71 25.02 -25.05
N PRO A 105 6.49 24.08 -26.00
CA PRO A 105 6.28 22.66 -25.67
C PRO A 105 7.53 21.98 -25.07
N ARG A 106 8.73 22.43 -25.45
CA ARG A 106 9.97 21.88 -24.86
C ARG A 106 10.17 22.32 -23.41
N ALA A 107 10.05 23.61 -23.12
CA ALA A 107 10.22 24.14 -21.76
C ALA A 107 9.11 23.64 -20.83
N ALA A 108 7.86 23.57 -21.28
CA ALA A 108 6.75 23.02 -20.55
C ALA A 108 7.00 21.56 -20.11
N ARG A 109 7.60 20.73 -20.97
CA ARG A 109 8.00 19.36 -20.64
C ARG A 109 9.02 19.30 -19.50
N TRP A 110 10.01 20.19 -19.53
CA TRP A 110 11.03 20.29 -18.48
C TRP A 110 10.44 20.80 -17.16
N VAL A 111 9.58 21.82 -17.20
CA VAL A 111 8.89 22.33 -16.00
C VAL A 111 8.04 21.23 -15.36
N ARG A 112 7.30 20.45 -16.12
CA ARG A 112 6.53 19.33 -15.60
C ARG A 112 7.38 18.25 -14.95
N ARG A 113 8.63 18.12 -15.33
CA ARG A 113 9.55 17.11 -14.81
C ARG A 113 10.41 17.59 -13.64
N LEU A 114 10.82 18.85 -13.64
CA LEU A 114 11.79 19.41 -12.70
C LEU A 114 11.26 20.62 -11.91
N GLY A 115 10.10 21.12 -12.29
CA GLY A 115 9.49 22.28 -11.62
C GLY A 115 8.93 21.97 -10.24
N PRO A 116 8.54 23.00 -9.49
CA PRO A 116 7.92 22.82 -8.18
C PRO A 116 6.62 22.01 -8.33
N ALA A 117 6.57 20.87 -7.64
CA ALA A 117 5.47 19.94 -7.71
C ALA A 117 4.76 19.84 -6.36
N ALA A 118 3.44 19.75 -6.40
CA ALA A 118 2.59 19.49 -5.24
C ALA A 118 2.22 18.00 -5.17
N PRO A 119 1.86 17.46 -3.99
CA PRO A 119 1.27 16.13 -3.88
C PRO A 119 0.04 16.01 -4.79
N ALA A 120 -0.01 14.96 -5.59
CA ALA A 120 -1.08 14.73 -6.57
C ALA A 120 -1.83 13.42 -6.34
N TRP A 121 -1.15 12.41 -5.84
CA TRP A 121 -1.72 11.12 -5.42
C TRP A 121 -0.92 10.56 -4.24
N ALA A 122 -1.42 9.53 -3.61
CA ALA A 122 -0.70 8.80 -2.57
C ALA A 122 -0.73 7.30 -2.87
N ASN A 123 0.40 6.61 -2.64
CA ASN A 123 0.37 5.18 -2.49
C ASN A 123 0.15 4.88 -1.01
N LEU A 124 -0.94 4.19 -0.69
CA LEU A 124 -1.33 3.80 0.65
C LEU A 124 -1.19 2.29 0.77
N CYS A 125 -0.30 1.83 1.63
CA CYS A 125 -0.11 0.41 1.88
C CYS A 125 -0.63 0.03 3.27
N PHE A 126 -1.60 -0.87 3.29
CA PHE A 126 -2.24 -1.36 4.50
C PHE A 126 -1.82 -2.81 4.76
N VAL A 127 -1.53 -3.11 6.01
CA VAL A 127 -1.20 -4.46 6.49
C VAL A 127 -2.27 -4.90 7.49
N ARG A 128 -2.66 -6.16 7.44
CA ARG A 128 -3.65 -6.70 8.37
C ARG A 128 -3.12 -6.71 9.80
N GLU A 129 -4.00 -6.33 10.73
CA GLU A 129 -3.74 -6.36 12.17
C GLU A 129 -3.51 -7.78 12.69
N THR A 130 -2.62 -7.90 13.66
CA THR A 130 -2.35 -9.17 14.34
C THR A 130 -3.62 -9.69 15.03
N GLY A 131 -3.95 -10.96 14.81
CA GLY A 131 -5.15 -11.58 15.40
C GLY A 131 -6.46 -11.32 14.64
N GLN A 132 -6.45 -10.47 13.61
CA GLN A 132 -7.64 -10.11 12.83
C GLN A 132 -7.78 -10.92 11.52
N PHE A 133 -7.10 -12.05 11.40
CA PHE A 133 -7.37 -13.00 10.33
C PHE A 133 -8.64 -13.79 10.65
N GLY A 134 -9.55 -13.88 9.67
CA GLY A 134 -10.74 -14.71 9.78
C GLY A 134 -10.40 -16.16 10.13
N PRO A 135 -11.28 -16.88 10.83
CA PRO A 135 -11.06 -18.28 11.15
C PRO A 135 -11.23 -19.18 9.90
N PRO A 136 -10.38 -20.21 9.71
CA PRO A 136 -9.15 -20.39 10.44
C PRO A 136 -8.00 -19.61 9.78
N SER A 137 -7.29 -18.76 10.53
CA SER A 137 -6.04 -18.19 10.03
C SER A 137 -5.11 -19.35 9.68
N THR A 138 -4.69 -19.39 8.44
CA THR A 138 -3.84 -20.47 7.96
C THR A 138 -2.37 -20.11 8.16
N ARG A 139 -1.52 -21.15 8.20
CA ARG A 139 -0.07 -20.96 8.20
C ARG A 139 0.36 -20.05 7.03
N ARG A 140 -0.28 -20.18 5.86
CA ARG A 140 -0.04 -19.37 4.67
C ARG A 140 -0.35 -17.88 4.92
N THR A 141 -1.51 -17.56 5.49
CA THR A 141 -1.93 -16.17 5.72
C THR A 141 -0.99 -15.44 6.68
N LEU A 142 -0.52 -16.11 7.74
CA LEU A 142 0.46 -15.53 8.65
C LEU A 142 1.84 -15.36 8.00
N LEU A 143 2.26 -16.29 7.15
CA LEU A 143 3.51 -16.14 6.39
C LEU A 143 3.44 -14.99 5.39
N ALA A 144 2.33 -14.85 4.66
CA ALA A 144 2.11 -13.76 3.73
C ALA A 144 2.13 -12.40 4.45
N ALA A 145 1.47 -12.28 5.60
CA ALA A 145 1.49 -11.07 6.41
C ALA A 145 2.90 -10.77 6.96
N TRP A 146 3.62 -11.79 7.43
CA TRP A 146 4.99 -11.64 7.89
C TRP A 146 5.92 -11.15 6.75
N ILE A 147 5.76 -11.69 5.55
CA ILE A 147 6.50 -11.25 4.36
C ILE A 147 6.18 -9.80 4.06
N GLY A 148 4.90 -9.43 3.98
CA GLY A 148 4.45 -8.07 3.73
C GLY A 148 5.01 -7.08 4.75
N ALA A 149 4.82 -7.34 6.04
CA ALA A 149 5.34 -6.51 7.11
C ALA A 149 6.89 -6.38 7.04
N THR A 150 7.59 -7.46 6.69
CA THR A 150 9.05 -7.45 6.54
C THR A 150 9.51 -6.59 5.36
N LEU A 151 8.86 -6.69 4.21
CA LEU A 151 9.18 -5.92 3.01
C LEU A 151 8.93 -4.41 3.22
N LEU A 152 7.90 -4.08 3.98
CA LEU A 152 7.55 -2.70 4.36
C LEU A 152 8.39 -2.17 5.53
N GLY A 153 9.39 -2.91 6.02
CA GLY A 153 10.22 -2.49 7.15
C GLY A 153 9.52 -2.51 8.51
N GLN A 154 8.28 -3.03 8.58
CA GLN A 154 7.46 -3.10 9.80
C GLN A 154 7.87 -4.29 10.68
N HIS A 155 9.15 -4.32 11.06
CA HIS A 155 9.76 -5.47 11.74
C HIS A 155 9.17 -5.77 13.12
N GLY A 156 8.60 -4.76 13.81
CA GLY A 156 7.85 -4.94 15.06
C GLY A 156 6.60 -5.78 14.83
N HIS A 157 5.78 -5.41 13.85
CA HIS A 157 4.58 -6.18 13.47
C HIS A 157 4.94 -7.57 12.92
N ALA A 158 6.00 -7.69 12.13
CA ALA A 158 6.51 -8.98 11.67
C ALA A 158 6.90 -9.89 12.85
N LEU A 159 7.47 -9.34 13.93
CA LEU A 159 7.79 -10.09 15.15
C LEU A 159 6.51 -10.62 15.84
N GLU A 160 5.47 -9.80 15.94
CA GLU A 160 4.18 -10.20 16.52
C GLU A 160 3.50 -11.32 15.71
N LEU A 161 3.48 -11.20 14.39
CA LEU A 161 2.95 -12.23 13.47
C LEU A 161 3.71 -13.56 13.62
N ALA A 162 5.04 -13.51 13.73
CA ALA A 162 5.85 -14.70 13.95
C ALA A 162 5.58 -15.32 15.34
N ALA A 163 5.40 -14.50 16.38
CA ALA A 163 5.01 -14.99 17.71
C ALA A 163 3.62 -15.61 17.71
N GLN A 164 2.66 -15.05 16.98
CA GLN A 164 1.34 -15.65 16.78
C GLN A 164 1.45 -17.01 16.08
N GLY A 165 2.22 -17.10 14.99
CA GLY A 165 2.43 -18.37 14.28
C GLY A 165 3.10 -19.42 15.15
N THR A 166 4.03 -19.04 16.02
CA THR A 166 4.65 -19.95 17.01
C THR A 166 3.62 -20.55 17.95
N ARG A 167 2.73 -19.71 18.50
CA ARG A 167 1.66 -20.16 19.42
C ARG A 167 0.64 -21.05 18.71
N GLN A 168 0.32 -20.75 17.46
CA GLN A 168 -0.79 -21.37 16.73
C GLN A 168 -0.40 -22.68 16.04
N PHE A 169 0.81 -22.79 15.53
CA PHE A 169 1.26 -23.94 14.73
C PHE A 169 2.36 -24.78 15.40
N GLY A 170 3.13 -24.20 16.32
CA GLY A 170 4.16 -24.91 17.05
C GLY A 170 5.35 -25.40 16.18
N ASP A 171 5.43 -24.96 14.92
CA ASP A 171 6.52 -25.41 14.04
C ASP A 171 7.80 -24.54 14.21
N ALA A 172 8.95 -25.12 13.82
CA ALA A 172 10.25 -24.48 13.99
C ALA A 172 10.48 -23.26 13.07
N LEU A 173 9.61 -23.00 12.10
CA LEU A 173 9.77 -21.87 11.17
C LEU A 173 9.50 -20.54 11.87
N PHE A 174 8.38 -20.43 12.57
CA PHE A 174 7.97 -19.15 13.17
C PHE A 174 8.94 -18.61 14.23
N PRO A 175 9.53 -19.41 15.14
CA PRO A 175 10.62 -18.96 16.00
C PRO A 175 11.83 -18.40 15.24
N ARG A 176 12.19 -18.99 14.09
CA ARG A 176 13.26 -18.48 13.24
C ARG A 176 12.88 -17.15 12.59
N LEU A 177 11.62 -16.98 12.15
CA LEU A 177 11.10 -15.73 11.62
C LEU A 177 11.07 -14.65 12.70
N ALA A 178 10.66 -14.97 13.93
CA ALA A 178 10.71 -14.07 15.07
C ALA A 178 12.13 -13.59 15.35
N HIS A 179 13.11 -14.50 15.34
CA HIS A 179 14.54 -14.14 15.51
C HIS A 179 15.02 -13.21 14.39
N ALA A 180 14.68 -13.51 13.13
CA ALA A 180 15.02 -12.67 11.99
C ALA A 180 14.41 -11.26 12.09
N SER A 181 13.15 -11.15 12.52
CA SER A 181 12.46 -9.86 12.73
C SER A 181 13.12 -9.06 13.85
N ALA A 182 13.43 -9.70 14.99
CA ALA A 182 14.13 -9.08 16.10
C ALA A 182 15.53 -8.57 15.71
N PHE A 183 16.26 -9.34 14.90
CA PHE A 183 17.55 -8.93 14.37
C PHE A 183 17.43 -7.68 13.48
N ARG A 184 16.48 -7.68 12.53
CA ARG A 184 16.24 -6.53 11.64
C ARG A 184 15.81 -5.28 12.43
N LEU A 185 14.96 -5.45 13.45
CA LEU A 185 14.53 -4.35 14.31
C LEU A 185 15.72 -3.71 15.04
N ARG A 186 16.63 -4.52 15.59
CA ARG A 186 17.87 -4.03 16.21
C ARG A 186 18.79 -3.33 15.20
N ALA A 187 18.95 -3.90 14.01
CA ALA A 187 19.74 -3.29 12.95
C ALA A 187 19.19 -1.93 12.52
N SER A 188 17.86 -1.80 12.35
CA SER A 188 17.23 -0.53 12.01
C SER A 188 17.42 0.53 13.10
N MET A 189 17.38 0.15 14.37
CA MET A 189 17.71 1.04 15.48
C MET A 189 19.16 1.57 15.41
N LEU A 190 20.11 0.68 15.15
CA LEU A 190 21.53 1.07 15.04
C LEU A 190 21.75 2.05 13.89
N CYS A 191 21.11 1.83 12.74
CA CYS A 191 21.17 2.76 11.61
C CYS A 191 20.52 4.12 11.91
N ALA A 192 19.52 4.18 12.79
CA ALA A 192 18.84 5.42 13.16
C ALA A 192 19.58 6.26 14.22
N LEU A 193 20.47 5.65 15.00
CA LEU A 193 21.18 6.29 16.11
C LEU A 193 21.98 7.55 15.71
N PRO A 194 22.77 7.57 14.62
CA PRO A 194 23.52 8.77 14.23
C PRO A 194 22.61 9.98 13.99
N GLY A 195 21.50 9.77 13.28
CA GLY A 195 20.53 10.84 12.99
C GLY A 195 19.77 11.30 14.24
N TRP A 196 19.52 10.42 15.20
CA TRP A 196 18.88 10.75 16.47
C TRP A 196 19.84 11.58 17.36
N LEU A 197 21.10 11.18 17.49
CA LEU A 197 22.14 11.93 18.22
C LEU A 197 22.33 13.32 17.63
N TRP A 198 22.43 13.44 16.32
CA TRP A 198 22.53 14.73 15.62
C TRP A 198 21.36 15.65 15.94
N ARG A 199 20.10 15.15 15.82
CA ARG A 199 18.90 15.96 16.13
C ARG A 199 18.83 16.38 17.60
N ARG A 200 19.35 15.57 18.53
CA ARG A 200 19.36 15.91 19.95
C ARG A 200 20.38 17.01 20.26
N LEU A 201 21.56 16.92 19.67
CA LEU A 201 22.62 17.92 19.84
C LEU A 201 22.25 19.28 19.20
N SER A 202 21.59 19.27 18.05
CA SER A 202 21.15 20.49 17.35
C SER A 202 19.96 21.20 18.00
N ARG A 203 19.25 20.58 18.95
CA ARG A 203 18.14 21.20 19.70
C ARG A 203 18.58 21.74 21.08
N SER A 204 19.81 21.44 21.49
CA SER A 204 20.34 21.83 22.80
C SER A 204 21.27 23.07 22.72
N GLY A 205 21.42 23.68 21.55
CA GLY A 205 22.10 24.95 21.29
C GLY A 205 21.12 25.98 20.73
#